data_8c074be5e4ec3376c36ad99b7e3a35f5
#
_entry.id   8c074be5e4ec3376c36ad99b7e3a35f5
#
_cell.length_a   1.000
_cell.length_b   1.000
_cell.length_c   1.000
_cell.angle_alpha   90.00
_cell.angle_beta   90.00
_cell.angle_gamma   90.00
#
_symmetry.space_group_name_H-M   'P 1'
#
loop_
_entity.id
_entity.type
_entity.pdbx_description
1 polymer ?
#
loop_
_entity_poly.entity_id
_entity_poly.type
_entity_poly.pdbx_seq_one_letter_code
_entity_poly.pdbx_strand_id
1 'polypeptide(L)'
;MNFDLDIKNYDKGELQKLLKLGETYSNSDVERSCNMLQQRIADNSEIDLLLKSRVNNFLTSAKNILVVLDISSGNSNPTNSHLLPSQVVQENGHMIVQPQFNGQKINYNLSANLMDGRFNPLFKKSVTKMLTIDSKFRDNYFRTSASDFRVNLPMSFNKVINMSVTEVELPLTFYAISRKYGNDYFWIKVTDTPTPPTPLTPGWYFIRIPEGNYNHEEIIRALNTQLTELAFQPPGGGGTTEAIGEYFKFKINLSQAGSGDGKTILAGVKDKNISIELYFNKQPHKVNGKPSLTKFVSEIALDSSPPFDPTPLPLKLGWNLGFRFGDYKNPAQGGTISSAFVSQGLYEALGPRYIYLVVDDYNNNVNNSHFAAFNSSILNKNILARISIQGSVYSILSDSSLVLKAIPREYFGPIDIQKLQIQLLDEYGRVLDLNNMDFSFALKMECMYNN
;
A
#
# COMPACT_ATOMS: atom_id res chain seq x y z
N MET A 1 -15.01 -12.30 53.75
CA MET A 1 -14.96 -13.45 52.81
C MET A 1 -14.51 -12.95 51.46
N ASN A 2 -13.35 -13.37 50.99
CA ASN A 2 -12.92 -13.05 49.63
C ASN A 2 -13.71 -13.99 48.67
N PHE A 3 -14.69 -13.44 47.99
CA PHE A 3 -15.39 -14.16 46.94
C PHE A 3 -14.56 -14.04 45.67
N ASP A 4 -14.18 -15.16 45.08
CA ASP A 4 -13.54 -15.18 43.78
C ASP A 4 -14.64 -14.90 42.70
N LEU A 5 -14.45 -13.88 41.88
CA LEU A 5 -15.39 -13.49 40.84
C LEU A 5 -14.92 -13.90 39.44
N ASP A 6 -13.89 -14.75 39.35
CA ASP A 6 -13.48 -15.32 38.07
C ASP A 6 -14.28 -16.60 37.78
N ILE A 7 -15.18 -16.53 36.81
CA ILE A 7 -16.09 -17.63 36.43
C ILE A 7 -15.35 -18.91 36.01
N LYS A 8 -14.09 -18.79 35.56
CA LYS A 8 -13.29 -19.92 35.12
C LYS A 8 -12.89 -20.87 36.25
N ASN A 9 -12.95 -20.40 37.47
CA ASN A 9 -12.57 -21.16 38.68
C ASN A 9 -13.74 -21.95 39.27
N TYR A 10 -14.92 -21.94 38.63
CA TYR A 10 -16.11 -22.62 39.11
C TYR A 10 -16.54 -23.73 38.18
N ASP A 11 -16.83 -24.90 38.73
CA ASP A 11 -17.48 -25.98 38.00
C ASP A 11 -19.02 -25.85 37.98
N LYS A 12 -19.70 -26.69 37.19
CA LYS A 12 -21.16 -26.69 37.09
C LYS A 12 -21.83 -26.91 38.43
N GLY A 13 -21.34 -27.85 39.23
CA GLY A 13 -21.92 -28.21 40.52
C GLY A 13 -21.76 -27.09 41.55
N GLU A 14 -20.69 -26.38 41.52
CA GLU A 14 -20.43 -25.22 42.38
C GLU A 14 -21.32 -24.03 42.00
N LEU A 15 -21.51 -23.77 40.69
CA LEU A 15 -22.45 -22.75 40.23
C LEU A 15 -23.90 -23.07 40.57
N GLN A 16 -24.32 -24.37 40.53
CA GLN A 16 -25.64 -24.83 40.97
C GLN A 16 -25.84 -24.55 42.45
N LYS A 17 -24.87 -24.91 43.31
CA LYS A 17 -24.92 -24.65 44.75
C LYS A 17 -24.96 -23.15 45.05
N LEU A 18 -24.19 -22.34 44.33
CA LEU A 18 -24.14 -20.89 44.50
C LEU A 18 -25.49 -20.24 44.17
N LEU A 19 -26.14 -20.70 43.12
CA LEU A 19 -27.48 -20.25 42.72
C LEU A 19 -28.62 -20.97 43.48
N LYS A 20 -28.28 -21.87 44.40
CA LYS A 20 -29.26 -22.70 45.18
C LYS A 20 -30.24 -23.46 44.29
N LEU A 21 -29.75 -24.00 43.19
CA LEU A 21 -30.53 -24.83 42.27
C LEU A 21 -30.55 -26.29 42.77
N GLY A 22 -31.66 -27.00 42.56
CA GLY A 22 -31.77 -28.43 42.86
C GLY A 22 -30.97 -29.30 41.87
N GLU A 23 -30.93 -30.61 42.11
CA GLU A 23 -30.28 -31.56 41.18
C GLU A 23 -30.91 -31.55 39.78
N THR A 24 -32.22 -31.29 39.72
CA THR A 24 -32.97 -31.05 38.50
C THR A 24 -33.53 -29.63 38.56
N TYR A 25 -33.17 -28.80 37.58
CA TYR A 25 -33.60 -27.41 37.49
C TYR A 25 -33.96 -27.05 36.07
N SER A 26 -34.86 -26.09 35.87
CA SER A 26 -35.23 -25.54 34.59
C SER A 26 -34.52 -24.21 34.33
N ASN A 27 -34.48 -23.80 33.08
CA ASN A 27 -33.93 -22.49 32.71
C ASN A 27 -34.63 -21.33 33.44
N SER A 28 -35.94 -21.49 33.73
CA SER A 28 -36.70 -20.51 34.51
C SER A 28 -36.25 -20.43 35.96
N ASP A 29 -35.76 -21.52 36.53
CA ASP A 29 -35.26 -21.54 37.92
C ASP A 29 -33.89 -20.83 37.99
N VAL A 30 -33.02 -21.02 36.98
CA VAL A 30 -31.77 -20.31 36.86
C VAL A 30 -32.01 -18.80 36.73
N GLU A 31 -32.97 -18.41 35.89
CA GLU A 31 -33.32 -16.99 35.72
C GLU A 31 -33.86 -16.36 37.01
N ARG A 32 -34.77 -17.05 37.67
CA ARG A 32 -35.35 -16.59 38.92
C ARG A 32 -34.27 -16.41 39.98
N SER A 33 -33.39 -17.38 40.15
CA SER A 33 -32.30 -17.33 41.14
C SER A 33 -31.31 -16.22 40.85
N CYS A 34 -30.91 -16.03 39.59
CA CYS A 34 -30.05 -14.94 39.19
C CYS A 34 -30.69 -13.56 39.43
N ASN A 35 -31.97 -13.39 39.06
CA ASN A 35 -32.68 -12.13 39.23
C ASN A 35 -32.85 -11.77 40.71
N MET A 36 -33.16 -12.79 41.57
CA MET A 36 -33.24 -12.56 43.02
C MET A 36 -31.91 -12.14 43.64
N LEU A 37 -30.79 -12.73 43.20
CA LEU A 37 -29.48 -12.33 43.70
C LEU A 37 -29.08 -10.94 43.21
N GLN A 38 -29.33 -10.61 41.94
CA GLN A 38 -29.09 -9.29 41.38
C GLN A 38 -29.88 -8.20 42.12
N GLN A 39 -31.15 -8.49 42.45
CA GLN A 39 -32.00 -7.54 43.18
C GLN A 39 -31.50 -7.32 44.62
N ARG A 40 -31.11 -8.39 45.33
CA ARG A 40 -30.53 -8.28 46.68
C ARG A 40 -29.23 -7.49 46.70
N ILE A 41 -28.39 -7.60 45.64
CA ILE A 41 -27.16 -6.86 45.52
C ILE A 41 -27.45 -5.40 45.19
N ALA A 42 -28.46 -5.12 44.36
CA ALA A 42 -28.88 -3.77 44.03
C ALA A 42 -29.36 -3.01 45.23
N ASP A 43 -30.18 -3.70 46.11
CA ASP A 43 -30.78 -3.12 47.28
C ASP A 43 -29.80 -2.92 48.47
N ASN A 44 -28.63 -3.54 48.42
CA ASN A 44 -27.62 -3.40 49.46
C ASN A 44 -26.78 -2.12 49.27
N SER A 45 -26.95 -1.16 50.19
CA SER A 45 -26.25 0.11 50.16
C SER A 45 -24.78 0.07 50.60
N GLU A 46 -24.34 -1.04 51.24
CA GLU A 46 -22.94 -1.20 51.70
C GLU A 46 -21.98 -1.68 50.62
N ILE A 47 -22.49 -2.10 49.48
CA ILE A 47 -21.68 -2.63 48.38
C ILE A 47 -21.34 -1.50 47.38
N ASP A 48 -20.04 -1.33 47.09
CA ASP A 48 -19.55 -0.36 46.15
C ASP A 48 -20.08 -0.65 44.72
N LEU A 49 -20.32 0.42 43.95
CA LEU A 49 -20.83 0.38 42.58
C LEU A 49 -19.95 -0.50 41.65
N LEU A 50 -18.62 -0.43 41.81
CA LEU A 50 -17.69 -1.25 41.02
C LEU A 50 -17.86 -2.74 41.33
N LEU A 51 -18.03 -3.09 42.61
CA LEU A 51 -18.23 -4.46 43.02
C LEU A 51 -19.63 -5.00 42.60
N LYS A 52 -20.67 -4.16 42.62
CA LYS A 52 -21.99 -4.49 42.07
C LYS A 52 -21.91 -4.85 40.59
N SER A 53 -21.19 -4.07 39.81
CA SER A 53 -20.99 -4.34 38.38
C SER A 53 -20.25 -5.66 38.13
N ARG A 54 -19.17 -5.94 38.86
CA ARG A 54 -18.40 -7.19 38.74
C ARG A 54 -19.22 -8.43 39.11
N VAL A 55 -20.01 -8.34 40.18
CA VAL A 55 -20.89 -9.48 40.60
C VAL A 55 -22.02 -9.69 39.60
N ASN A 56 -22.59 -8.62 39.03
CA ASN A 56 -23.61 -8.75 37.98
C ASN A 56 -23.05 -9.42 36.72
N ASN A 57 -21.82 -9.07 36.31
CA ASN A 57 -21.15 -9.72 35.19
C ASN A 57 -20.87 -11.20 35.46
N PHE A 58 -20.45 -11.53 36.69
CA PHE A 58 -20.26 -12.94 37.12
C PHE A 58 -21.57 -13.71 37.06
N LEU A 59 -22.67 -13.19 37.64
CA LEU A 59 -23.98 -13.84 37.62
C LEU A 59 -24.53 -14.03 36.20
N THR A 60 -24.29 -13.07 35.32
CA THR A 60 -24.66 -13.19 33.90
C THR A 60 -23.86 -14.30 33.22
N SER A 61 -22.58 -14.40 33.50
CA SER A 61 -21.72 -15.47 32.97
C SER A 61 -22.11 -16.84 33.52
N ALA A 62 -22.39 -16.93 34.80
CA ALA A 62 -22.87 -18.16 35.45
C ALA A 62 -24.23 -18.63 34.88
N LYS A 63 -25.16 -17.68 34.66
CA LYS A 63 -26.45 -17.97 34.00
C LYS A 63 -26.21 -18.57 32.60
N ASN A 64 -25.32 -17.97 31.80
CA ASN A 64 -25.04 -18.45 30.45
C ASN A 64 -24.43 -19.86 30.44
N ILE A 65 -23.55 -20.19 31.39
CA ILE A 65 -22.94 -21.51 31.49
C ILE A 65 -23.99 -22.58 31.90
N LEU A 66 -24.84 -22.25 32.82
CA LEU A 66 -25.85 -23.20 33.30
C LEU A 66 -26.94 -23.46 32.26
N VAL A 67 -27.35 -22.44 31.54
CA VAL A 67 -28.34 -22.57 30.44
C VAL A 67 -27.78 -23.36 29.27
N VAL A 68 -26.52 -23.11 28.86
CA VAL A 68 -25.87 -23.84 27.76
C VAL A 68 -25.64 -25.32 28.08
N LEU A 69 -25.35 -25.64 29.35
CA LEU A 69 -25.09 -27.02 29.77
C LEU A 69 -26.39 -27.85 29.91
N ASP A 70 -27.55 -27.23 30.10
CA ASP A 70 -28.84 -27.92 30.15
C ASP A 70 -29.31 -28.41 28.76
N ILE A 71 -28.82 -27.83 27.68
CA ILE A 71 -29.08 -28.28 26.31
C ILE A 71 -28.46 -29.67 26.05
N SER A 72 -27.44 -30.06 26.79
CA SER A 72 -26.73 -31.35 26.63
C SER A 72 -27.33 -32.51 27.42
N SER A 73 -28.23 -32.28 28.39
CA SER A 73 -28.94 -33.31 29.13
C SER A 73 -30.36 -33.46 28.60
N GLY A 74 -30.53 -34.33 27.59
CA GLY A 74 -31.80 -34.53 26.88
C GLY A 74 -33.04 -34.63 27.73
N ASN A 75 -34.02 -33.85 27.39
CA ASN A 75 -35.47 -33.94 27.57
C ASN A 75 -36.15 -32.62 27.96
N SER A 76 -35.59 -31.47 27.67
CA SER A 76 -36.39 -30.25 27.76
C SER A 76 -36.43 -29.60 26.38
N ASN A 77 -37.61 -29.38 25.85
CA ASN A 77 -37.80 -28.53 24.70
C ASN A 77 -37.11 -27.18 24.98
N PRO A 78 -36.11 -26.78 24.23
CA PRO A 78 -35.48 -25.48 24.44
C PRO A 78 -36.52 -24.41 24.13
N THR A 79 -37.04 -23.81 25.20
CA THR A 79 -37.83 -22.60 25.06
C THR A 79 -36.90 -21.46 24.71
N ASN A 80 -37.00 -20.97 23.49
CA ASN A 80 -36.42 -19.72 23.01
C ASN A 80 -35.01 -19.39 23.52
N SER A 81 -34.02 -20.00 22.94
CA SER A 81 -32.69 -19.51 23.18
C SER A 81 -32.48 -18.26 22.31
N HIS A 82 -32.31 -17.11 22.95
CA HIS A 82 -31.85 -15.90 22.31
C HIS A 82 -30.43 -16.02 21.77
N LEU A 83 -29.87 -17.23 21.73
CA LEU A 83 -28.48 -17.51 21.47
C LEU A 83 -28.18 -17.88 20.01
N LEU A 84 -29.22 -18.25 19.26
CA LEU A 84 -29.03 -18.61 17.84
C LEU A 84 -29.98 -17.78 16.96
N PRO A 85 -29.46 -17.08 15.96
CA PRO A 85 -30.29 -16.29 15.05
C PRO A 85 -31.17 -17.18 14.15
N SER A 86 -30.90 -18.47 14.09
CA SER A 86 -31.67 -19.44 13.31
C SER A 86 -31.54 -20.86 13.88
N GLN A 87 -32.54 -21.66 13.68
CA GLN A 87 -32.57 -23.07 14.07
C GLN A 87 -32.86 -23.95 12.87
N VAL A 88 -32.29 -25.16 12.89
CA VAL A 88 -32.52 -26.15 11.83
C VAL A 88 -33.74 -26.98 12.23
N VAL A 89 -34.74 -26.98 11.36
CA VAL A 89 -35.95 -27.77 11.54
C VAL A 89 -35.99 -28.84 10.46
N GLN A 90 -36.27 -30.07 10.87
CA GLN A 90 -36.48 -31.15 9.92
C GLN A 90 -37.98 -31.37 9.72
N GLU A 91 -38.44 -31.15 8.52
CA GLU A 91 -39.83 -31.39 8.14
C GLU A 91 -39.83 -32.27 6.89
N ASN A 92 -40.57 -33.37 6.93
CA ASN A 92 -40.71 -34.34 5.83
C ASN A 92 -39.38 -34.81 5.20
N GLY A 93 -38.35 -35.02 6.03
CA GLY A 93 -37.02 -35.46 5.56
C GLY A 93 -36.13 -34.38 4.99
N HIS A 94 -36.57 -33.13 4.98
CA HIS A 94 -35.75 -31.97 4.54
C HIS A 94 -35.35 -31.14 5.75
N MET A 95 -34.10 -30.67 5.77
CA MET A 95 -33.63 -29.72 6.76
C MET A 95 -33.99 -28.29 6.34
N ILE A 96 -34.83 -27.65 7.13
CA ILE A 96 -35.24 -26.28 6.91
C ILE A 96 -34.63 -25.39 7.99
N VAL A 97 -33.93 -24.35 7.61
CA VAL A 97 -33.47 -23.35 8.58
C VAL A 97 -34.48 -22.22 8.60
N GLN A 98 -35.06 -22.01 9.76
CA GLN A 98 -36.02 -20.93 9.99
C GLN A 98 -35.37 -19.86 10.88
N PRO A 99 -35.57 -18.57 10.58
CA PRO A 99 -35.19 -17.50 11.48
C PRO A 99 -36.04 -17.58 12.76
N GLN A 100 -35.44 -17.39 13.92
CA GLN A 100 -36.16 -17.30 15.18
C GLN A 100 -36.94 -16.00 15.25
N PHE A 101 -38.28 -16.10 15.24
CA PHE A 101 -39.15 -15.00 15.60
C PHE A 101 -39.63 -15.14 17.04
N ASN A 102 -39.68 -14.03 17.76
CA ASN A 102 -40.13 -13.98 19.14
C ASN A 102 -41.45 -14.71 19.33
N GLY A 103 -41.44 -15.74 20.16
CA GLY A 103 -42.63 -16.46 20.62
C GLY A 103 -42.97 -17.75 19.87
N GLN A 104 -42.26 -18.16 18.87
CA GLN A 104 -42.49 -19.44 18.21
C GLN A 104 -41.70 -20.57 18.88
N LYS A 105 -42.38 -21.60 19.34
CA LYS A 105 -41.74 -22.88 19.77
C LYS A 105 -41.34 -23.62 18.49
N ILE A 106 -40.04 -23.72 18.25
CA ILE A 106 -39.51 -24.47 17.12
C ILE A 106 -39.12 -25.85 17.64
N ASN A 107 -39.92 -26.85 17.28
CA ASN A 107 -39.56 -28.25 17.55
C ASN A 107 -38.66 -28.73 16.41
N TYR A 108 -37.39 -28.94 16.70
CA TYR A 108 -36.51 -29.62 15.77
C TYR A 108 -36.12 -30.99 16.31
N ASN A 109 -36.26 -31.94 15.42
CA ASN A 109 -35.85 -33.29 15.70
C ASN A 109 -34.39 -33.42 15.24
N LEU A 110 -33.48 -33.30 16.17
CA LEU A 110 -32.05 -33.58 15.94
C LEU A 110 -31.78 -35.08 15.81
N SER A 111 -32.88 -35.86 15.60
CA SER A 111 -32.73 -37.30 15.52
C SER A 111 -31.85 -37.73 14.35
N ALA A 112 -30.84 -38.46 14.69
CA ALA A 112 -30.21 -39.60 14.04
C ALA A 112 -29.86 -39.52 12.51
N ASN A 113 -30.38 -38.59 11.75
CA ASN A 113 -30.10 -38.45 10.31
C ASN A 113 -29.01 -37.45 9.95
N LEU A 114 -28.42 -36.78 10.92
CA LEU A 114 -27.13 -36.14 10.77
C LEU A 114 -26.08 -37.24 10.80
N MET A 115 -25.93 -37.93 9.68
CA MET A 115 -24.78 -38.80 9.49
C MET A 115 -23.52 -37.92 9.68
N ASP A 116 -22.54 -38.47 10.41
CA ASP A 116 -21.22 -37.87 10.50
C ASP A 116 -20.77 -37.48 9.11
N GLY A 117 -20.56 -36.17 8.89
CA GLY A 117 -20.14 -35.60 7.60
C GLY A 117 -21.24 -34.90 6.78
N ARG A 118 -22.52 -34.88 7.18
CA ARG A 118 -23.54 -34.03 6.54
C ARG A 118 -23.46 -32.60 7.08
N PHE A 119 -23.20 -31.68 6.18
CA PHE A 119 -23.15 -30.26 6.50
C PHE A 119 -24.54 -29.65 6.55
N ASN A 120 -24.74 -28.79 7.53
CA ASN A 120 -25.76 -27.77 7.43
C ASN A 120 -25.48 -26.91 6.17
N PRO A 121 -26.36 -26.88 5.16
CA PRO A 121 -26.11 -26.13 3.94
C PRO A 121 -25.94 -24.63 4.15
N LEU A 122 -26.28 -24.12 5.33
CA LEU A 122 -26.05 -22.72 5.70
C LEU A 122 -24.72 -22.48 6.43
N PHE A 123 -24.11 -23.52 7.00
CA PHE A 123 -22.76 -23.48 7.56
C PHE A 123 -21.79 -24.12 6.59
N LYS A 124 -21.50 -23.42 5.51
CA LYS A 124 -20.47 -23.87 4.56
C LYS A 124 -19.12 -23.69 5.23
N LYS A 125 -18.42 -24.81 5.49
CA LYS A 125 -17.04 -24.76 5.96
C LYS A 125 -16.16 -24.22 4.85
N SER A 126 -15.30 -23.27 5.18
CA SER A 126 -14.24 -22.81 4.32
C SER A 126 -12.92 -23.48 4.69
N VAL A 127 -12.10 -23.71 3.70
CA VAL A 127 -10.72 -24.18 3.85
C VAL A 127 -9.79 -23.12 3.36
N THR A 128 -8.82 -22.79 4.18
CA THR A 128 -7.75 -21.85 3.80
C THR A 128 -6.70 -22.59 2.99
N LYS A 129 -6.35 -22.03 1.84
CA LYS A 129 -5.23 -22.45 1.00
C LYS A 129 -4.26 -21.30 0.84
N MET A 130 -2.97 -21.62 0.87
CA MET A 130 -1.89 -20.67 0.62
C MET A 130 -1.30 -20.93 -0.75
N LEU A 131 -1.05 -19.85 -1.49
CA LEU A 131 -0.37 -19.87 -2.79
C LEU A 131 0.80 -18.89 -2.74
N THR A 132 2.01 -19.41 -2.84
CA THR A 132 3.21 -18.57 -2.98
C THR A 132 3.51 -18.38 -4.46
N ILE A 133 3.73 -17.13 -4.85
CA ILE A 133 4.10 -16.72 -6.20
C ILE A 133 5.48 -16.05 -6.12
N ASP A 134 6.43 -16.56 -6.88
CA ASP A 134 7.74 -15.96 -7.06
C ASP A 134 7.94 -15.61 -8.53
N SER A 135 8.28 -14.38 -8.81
CA SER A 135 8.46 -13.86 -10.17
C SER A 135 9.62 -14.55 -10.93
N LYS A 136 10.51 -15.26 -10.24
CA LYS A 136 11.55 -16.09 -10.87
C LYS A 136 10.98 -17.21 -11.73
N PHE A 137 9.79 -17.70 -11.36
CA PHE A 137 9.14 -18.81 -12.07
C PHE A 137 8.08 -18.35 -13.06
N ARG A 138 8.07 -17.05 -13.43
CA ARG A 138 7.13 -16.53 -14.42
C ARG A 138 7.36 -17.10 -15.81
N ASP A 139 6.28 -17.27 -16.53
CA ASP A 139 6.35 -17.70 -17.93
C ASP A 139 7.10 -16.65 -18.78
N ASN A 140 7.88 -17.13 -19.74
CA ASN A 140 8.65 -16.28 -20.66
C ASN A 140 9.55 -15.25 -19.96
N TYR A 141 10.31 -15.72 -18.97
CA TYR A 141 11.17 -14.93 -18.09
C TYR A 141 11.90 -13.75 -18.79
N PHE A 142 12.52 -14.01 -19.95
CA PHE A 142 13.30 -13.00 -20.69
C PHE A 142 12.47 -12.00 -21.50
N ARG A 143 11.16 -12.23 -21.65
CA ARG A 143 10.25 -11.36 -22.40
C ARG A 143 9.24 -10.63 -21.53
N THR A 144 9.16 -10.97 -20.26
CA THR A 144 8.23 -10.38 -19.28
C THR A 144 9.01 -9.66 -18.19
N SER A 145 8.40 -8.64 -17.61
CA SER A 145 8.96 -7.95 -16.44
C SER A 145 8.62 -8.72 -15.16
N ALA A 146 9.51 -8.67 -14.16
CA ALA A 146 9.18 -9.16 -12.83
C ALA A 146 7.98 -8.41 -12.22
N SER A 147 7.78 -7.16 -12.60
CA SER A 147 6.70 -6.30 -12.09
C SER A 147 5.42 -6.32 -12.93
N ASP A 148 5.38 -7.09 -14.02
CA ASP A 148 4.18 -7.25 -14.87
C ASP A 148 4.26 -8.58 -15.61
N PHE A 149 3.58 -9.60 -15.08
CA PHE A 149 3.58 -10.94 -15.65
C PHE A 149 2.27 -11.67 -15.37
N ARG A 150 2.06 -12.74 -16.13
CA ARG A 150 0.93 -13.66 -15.97
C ARG A 150 1.42 -14.97 -15.37
N VAL A 151 0.56 -15.56 -14.57
CA VAL A 151 0.77 -16.90 -13.98
C VAL A 151 -0.42 -17.77 -14.36
N ASN A 152 -0.13 -18.90 -15.01
CA ASN A 152 -1.08 -19.97 -15.16
C ASN A 152 -0.88 -20.93 -14.00
N LEU A 153 -1.90 -21.08 -13.17
CA LEU A 153 -1.80 -21.91 -11.97
C LEU A 153 -1.77 -23.40 -12.38
N PRO A 154 -0.87 -24.21 -11.82
CA PRO A 154 -0.78 -25.63 -12.14
C PRO A 154 -2.03 -26.44 -11.73
N MET A 155 -2.82 -25.85 -10.81
CA MET A 155 -4.12 -26.37 -10.39
C MET A 155 -5.12 -25.22 -10.25
N SER A 156 -6.38 -25.47 -10.51
CA SER A 156 -7.42 -24.48 -10.24
C SER A 156 -7.77 -24.43 -8.76
N PHE A 157 -7.96 -23.22 -8.25
CA PHE A 157 -8.55 -22.98 -6.93
C PHE A 157 -10.06 -22.80 -7.13
N ASN A 158 -10.82 -23.84 -6.78
CA ASN A 158 -12.25 -23.84 -7.00
C ASN A 158 -12.99 -23.27 -5.78
N LYS A 159 -14.11 -22.59 -6.06
CA LYS A 159 -15.02 -22.02 -5.06
C LYS A 159 -14.33 -21.09 -4.06
N VAL A 160 -13.45 -20.23 -4.55
CA VAL A 160 -12.82 -19.17 -3.77
C VAL A 160 -13.87 -18.13 -3.40
N ILE A 161 -13.95 -17.77 -2.12
CA ILE A 161 -14.89 -16.76 -1.60
C ILE A 161 -14.18 -15.47 -1.20
N ASN A 162 -12.91 -15.56 -0.79
CA ASN A 162 -12.08 -14.39 -0.60
C ASN A 162 -10.60 -14.67 -0.91
N MET A 163 -9.87 -13.59 -1.16
CA MET A 163 -8.43 -13.62 -1.39
C MET A 163 -7.77 -12.45 -0.68
N SER A 164 -6.65 -12.71 -0.01
CA SER A 164 -5.82 -11.69 0.62
C SER A 164 -4.34 -11.98 0.45
N VAL A 165 -3.52 -10.94 0.49
CA VAL A 165 -2.07 -11.08 0.55
C VAL A 165 -1.63 -11.20 2.02
N THR A 166 -0.68 -12.09 2.28
CA THR A 166 -0.20 -12.34 3.65
C THR A 166 1.22 -11.85 3.85
N GLU A 167 2.05 -12.09 2.87
CA GLU A 167 3.49 -11.87 2.94
C GLU A 167 4.00 -11.29 1.62
N VAL A 168 5.04 -10.50 1.69
CA VAL A 168 5.77 -10.01 0.51
C VAL A 168 7.25 -9.93 0.82
N GLU A 169 8.07 -10.34 -0.14
CA GLU A 169 9.50 -10.17 -0.17
C GLU A 169 9.87 -9.40 -1.44
N LEU A 170 10.19 -8.12 -1.27
CA LEU A 170 10.41 -7.19 -2.36
C LEU A 170 11.81 -6.58 -2.28
N PRO A 171 12.66 -6.76 -3.30
CA PRO A 171 13.93 -6.04 -3.37
C PRO A 171 13.69 -4.56 -3.67
N LEU A 172 14.27 -3.67 -2.86
CA LEU A 172 14.19 -2.23 -3.02
C LEU A 172 15.27 -1.75 -4.02
N THR A 173 15.16 -2.21 -5.25
CA THR A 173 16.17 -1.99 -6.31
C THR A 173 15.73 -1.01 -7.39
N PHE A 174 14.55 -0.44 -7.27
CA PHE A 174 14.06 0.60 -8.17
C PHE A 174 14.87 1.89 -8.03
N TYR A 175 15.02 2.62 -9.13
CA TYR A 175 15.69 3.91 -9.14
C TYR A 175 14.69 5.05 -8.95
N ALA A 176 15.02 5.98 -8.04
CA ALA A 176 14.27 7.22 -7.87
C ALA A 176 14.38 8.12 -9.12
N ILE A 177 15.56 8.11 -9.76
CA ILE A 177 15.82 8.80 -11.01
C ILE A 177 16.04 7.73 -12.08
N SER A 178 15.17 7.67 -13.08
CA SER A 178 15.18 6.65 -14.10
C SER A 178 14.81 7.21 -15.47
N ARG A 179 15.53 6.75 -16.49
CA ARG A 179 15.24 7.04 -17.89
C ARG A 179 13.87 6.51 -18.32
N LYS A 180 13.51 5.35 -17.81
CA LYS A 180 12.20 4.73 -18.07
C LYS A 180 11.05 5.63 -17.62
N TYR A 181 11.23 6.33 -16.51
CA TYR A 181 10.25 7.27 -15.97
C TYR A 181 10.37 8.67 -16.56
N GLY A 182 11.48 8.98 -17.29
CA GLY A 182 11.70 10.27 -17.91
C GLY A 182 11.95 11.39 -16.92
N ASN A 183 12.47 11.07 -15.74
CA ASN A 183 12.82 12.04 -14.71
C ASN A 183 14.34 12.18 -14.51
N ASP A 184 15.12 11.92 -15.57
CA ASP A 184 16.59 11.92 -15.55
C ASP A 184 17.21 13.13 -16.27
N TYR A 185 16.41 14.12 -16.67
CA TYR A 185 16.89 15.23 -17.49
C TYR A 185 16.18 16.57 -17.19
N PHE A 186 16.82 17.62 -17.67
CA PHE A 186 16.28 18.99 -17.74
C PHE A 186 16.96 19.77 -18.88
N TRP A 187 16.49 21.00 -19.13
CA TRP A 187 17.04 21.88 -20.11
C TRP A 187 17.50 23.20 -19.48
N ILE A 188 18.63 23.72 -19.97
CA ILE A 188 19.05 25.09 -19.71
C ILE A 188 19.02 25.83 -21.05
N LYS A 189 18.43 27.02 -21.05
CA LYS A 189 18.54 27.95 -22.19
C LYS A 189 19.47 29.09 -21.80
N VAL A 190 20.53 29.27 -22.56
CA VAL A 190 21.40 30.46 -22.46
C VAL A 190 20.79 31.54 -23.34
N THR A 191 20.42 32.67 -22.74
CA THR A 191 19.75 33.77 -23.48
C THR A 191 20.66 34.90 -23.81
N ASP A 192 21.69 35.10 -22.99
CA ASP A 192 22.66 36.18 -23.23
C ASP A 192 24.06 35.75 -22.80
N THR A 193 25.06 36.23 -23.48
CA THR A 193 26.47 35.94 -23.22
C THR A 193 27.25 37.26 -23.07
N PRO A 194 28.20 37.33 -22.15
CA PRO A 194 28.95 38.55 -21.89
C PRO A 194 29.86 38.98 -23.05
N THR A 195 30.15 40.25 -23.09
CA THR A 195 31.22 40.81 -23.90
C THR A 195 32.48 41.00 -23.06
N PRO A 196 33.66 40.47 -23.45
CA PRO A 196 33.99 39.79 -24.72
C PRO A 196 33.32 38.43 -24.82
N PRO A 197 33.12 37.93 -26.04
CA PRO A 197 32.40 36.68 -26.29
C PRO A 197 33.07 35.52 -25.55
N THR A 198 32.24 34.79 -24.81
CA THR A 198 32.65 33.51 -24.25
C THR A 198 32.42 32.40 -25.28
N PRO A 199 33.07 31.25 -25.17
CA PRO A 199 32.77 30.12 -26.04
C PRO A 199 31.35 29.58 -25.89
N LEU A 200 30.66 29.95 -24.80
CA LEU A 200 29.27 29.56 -24.57
C LEU A 200 28.34 30.34 -25.51
N THR A 201 27.65 29.66 -26.38
CA THR A 201 26.73 30.27 -27.35
C THR A 201 25.29 30.32 -26.77
N PRO A 202 24.51 31.38 -27.12
CA PRO A 202 23.08 31.35 -26.79
C PRO A 202 22.38 30.13 -27.42
N GLY A 203 21.46 29.54 -26.71
CA GLY A 203 20.73 28.35 -27.19
C GLY A 203 20.23 27.42 -26.09
N TRP A 204 19.71 26.28 -26.51
CA TRP A 204 19.13 25.28 -25.63
C TRP A 204 20.11 24.14 -25.37
N TYR A 205 20.33 23.81 -24.12
CA TYR A 205 21.25 22.76 -23.66
C TYR A 205 20.51 21.67 -22.93
N PHE A 206 20.61 20.44 -23.46
CA PHE A 206 20.01 19.25 -22.86
C PHE A 206 20.95 18.61 -21.84
N ILE A 207 20.51 18.45 -20.62
CA ILE A 207 21.33 17.93 -19.54
C ILE A 207 20.64 16.68 -19.00
N ARG A 208 21.36 15.58 -18.98
CA ARG A 208 20.88 14.30 -18.50
C ARG A 208 21.82 13.76 -17.43
N ILE A 209 21.25 13.32 -16.30
CA ILE A 209 22.00 12.65 -15.23
C ILE A 209 21.89 11.13 -15.35
N PRO A 210 22.88 10.37 -14.87
CA PRO A 210 22.77 8.90 -14.79
C PRO A 210 21.57 8.45 -13.99
N GLU A 211 21.04 7.26 -14.31
CA GLU A 211 19.99 6.64 -13.52
C GLU A 211 20.54 6.16 -12.18
N GLY A 212 19.73 6.26 -11.13
CA GLY A 212 20.14 5.79 -9.81
C GLY A 212 19.34 6.37 -8.65
N ASN A 213 19.81 6.02 -7.48
CA ASN A 213 19.38 6.57 -6.19
C ASN A 213 20.51 7.42 -5.64
N TYR A 214 20.20 8.65 -5.28
CA TYR A 214 21.20 9.64 -4.90
C TYR A 214 20.88 10.23 -3.52
N ASN A 215 21.89 10.31 -2.65
CA ASN A 215 21.82 11.19 -1.50
C ASN A 215 22.04 12.66 -1.90
N HIS A 216 21.99 13.57 -0.93
CA HIS A 216 22.11 15.01 -1.18
C HIS A 216 23.46 15.41 -1.84
N GLU A 217 24.55 14.76 -1.48
CA GLU A 217 25.87 15.06 -2.04
C GLU A 217 26.04 14.44 -3.43
N GLU A 218 25.56 13.21 -3.59
CA GLU A 218 25.68 12.47 -4.84
C GLU A 218 24.88 13.10 -5.97
N ILE A 219 23.66 13.58 -5.70
CA ILE A 219 22.86 14.26 -6.72
C ILE A 219 23.54 15.56 -7.18
N ILE A 220 24.07 16.33 -6.24
CA ILE A 220 24.79 17.57 -6.56
C ILE A 220 26.07 17.27 -7.37
N ARG A 221 26.78 16.22 -7.00
CA ARG A 221 27.95 15.77 -7.77
C ARG A 221 27.55 15.35 -9.19
N ALA A 222 26.50 14.54 -9.32
CA ALA A 222 26.01 14.07 -10.61
C ALA A 222 25.59 15.24 -11.51
N LEU A 223 24.82 16.20 -10.99
CA LEU A 223 24.40 17.40 -11.71
C LEU A 223 25.58 18.24 -12.15
N ASN A 224 26.51 18.56 -11.27
CA ASN A 224 27.66 19.41 -11.56
C ASN A 224 28.67 18.75 -12.52
N THR A 225 28.83 17.41 -12.41
CA THR A 225 29.64 16.65 -13.37
C THR A 225 29.08 16.82 -14.78
N GLN A 226 27.74 16.65 -14.93
CA GLN A 226 27.12 16.82 -16.25
C GLN A 226 27.27 18.27 -16.79
N LEU A 227 27.14 19.28 -15.95
CA LEU A 227 27.36 20.67 -16.34
C LEU A 227 28.81 20.94 -16.75
N THR A 228 29.77 20.27 -16.11
CA THR A 228 31.22 20.42 -16.43
C THR A 228 31.61 19.65 -17.69
N GLU A 229 30.97 18.48 -17.91
CA GLU A 229 31.22 17.68 -19.11
C GLU A 229 30.66 18.33 -20.41
N LEU A 230 29.71 19.26 -20.28
CA LEU A 230 29.22 20.09 -21.38
C LEU A 230 30.24 21.20 -21.70
N ALA A 231 31.35 20.80 -22.27
CA ALA A 231 32.40 21.70 -22.70
C ALA A 231 32.18 22.16 -24.17
N PHE A 232 32.38 23.44 -24.43
CA PHE A 232 32.21 24.05 -25.74
C PHE A 232 33.56 24.49 -26.27
N GLN A 233 33.83 24.17 -27.53
CA GLN A 233 34.95 24.77 -28.27
C GLN A 233 34.43 26.00 -29.00
N PRO A 234 35.17 27.12 -28.93
CA PRO A 234 34.80 28.30 -29.72
C PRO A 234 34.87 28.00 -31.23
N PRO A 235 33.96 28.57 -32.03
CA PRO A 235 34.05 28.48 -33.46
C PRO A 235 35.41 29.03 -33.93
N GLY A 236 36.22 28.17 -34.58
CA GLY A 236 37.56 28.58 -35.08
C GLY A 236 38.75 27.87 -34.43
N GLY A 237 38.53 27.01 -33.43
CA GLY A 237 39.54 26.02 -32.98
C GLY A 237 40.74 26.50 -32.17
N GLY A 238 40.77 27.77 -31.73
CA GLY A 238 41.94 28.35 -31.04
C GLY A 238 41.72 28.89 -29.63
N GLY A 239 40.58 28.62 -28.99
CA GLY A 239 40.25 29.13 -27.64
C GLY A 239 40.24 28.06 -26.57
N THR A 240 40.28 28.49 -25.31
CA THR A 240 40.05 27.59 -24.14
C THR A 240 38.64 27.06 -24.15
N THR A 241 38.50 25.75 -24.01
CA THR A 241 37.21 25.07 -23.84
C THR A 241 36.61 25.50 -22.50
N GLU A 242 35.44 26.08 -22.50
CA GLU A 242 34.72 26.41 -21.28
C GLU A 242 33.44 25.58 -21.17
N ALA A 243 33.10 25.14 -19.96
CA ALA A 243 31.91 24.37 -19.69
C ALA A 243 30.83 25.20 -18.95
N ILE A 244 29.56 24.83 -19.11
CA ILE A 244 28.46 25.47 -18.35
C ILE A 244 28.74 25.42 -16.86
N GLY A 245 29.30 24.31 -16.35
CA GLY A 245 29.68 24.15 -14.96
C GLY A 245 30.71 25.11 -14.40
N GLU A 246 31.40 25.90 -15.29
CA GLU A 246 32.25 26.98 -14.83
C GLU A 246 31.47 28.26 -14.51
N TYR A 247 30.28 28.41 -15.05
CA TYR A 247 29.41 29.56 -14.84
C TYR A 247 28.33 29.32 -13.82
N PHE A 248 27.81 28.10 -13.73
CA PHE A 248 26.72 27.73 -12.83
C PHE A 248 27.00 26.40 -12.11
N LYS A 249 26.63 26.32 -10.84
CA LYS A 249 26.71 25.09 -10.06
C LYS A 249 25.45 24.89 -9.25
N PHE A 250 25.01 23.64 -9.21
CA PHE A 250 24.02 23.21 -8.25
C PHE A 250 24.64 23.05 -6.88
N LYS A 251 23.89 23.42 -5.86
CA LYS A 251 24.16 23.13 -4.45
C LYS A 251 22.86 22.92 -3.69
N ILE A 252 22.91 22.14 -2.62
CA ILE A 252 21.83 22.08 -1.65
C ILE A 252 22.30 22.87 -0.44
N ASN A 253 21.42 23.75 0.05
CA ASN A 253 21.74 24.61 1.18
C ASN A 253 21.66 23.81 2.49
N LEU A 254 22.62 22.93 2.70
CA LEU A 254 22.83 22.18 3.94
C LEU A 254 23.77 22.98 4.81
N SER A 255 23.27 23.66 5.80
CA SER A 255 24.14 24.35 6.75
C SER A 255 24.62 23.37 7.81
N GLN A 256 25.94 23.21 7.92
CA GLN A 256 26.58 22.54 9.07
C GLN A 256 26.36 23.29 10.38
N ALA A 257 25.99 24.57 10.32
CA ALA A 257 25.73 25.43 11.48
C ALA A 257 24.23 25.55 11.83
N GLY A 258 23.35 24.74 11.22
CA GLY A 258 21.93 24.71 11.55
C GLY A 258 21.06 25.81 10.91
N SER A 259 21.61 26.59 9.97
CA SER A 259 20.87 27.67 9.27
C SER A 259 20.51 27.34 7.82
N GLY A 260 20.79 26.14 7.35
CA GLY A 260 20.46 25.68 6.01
C GLY A 260 18.98 25.32 5.88
N ASP A 261 18.37 25.74 4.79
CA ASP A 261 16.97 25.46 4.50
C ASP A 261 16.75 24.18 3.67
N GLY A 262 17.82 23.46 3.31
CA GLY A 262 17.78 22.21 2.53
C GLY A 262 17.31 22.37 1.09
N LYS A 263 17.19 23.58 0.59
CA LYS A 263 16.73 23.85 -0.78
C LYS A 263 17.83 23.65 -1.81
N THR A 264 17.44 23.22 -2.98
CA THR A 264 18.34 23.15 -4.14
C THR A 264 18.47 24.53 -4.77
N ILE A 265 19.71 24.90 -5.04
CA ILE A 265 20.05 26.19 -5.63
C ILE A 265 20.92 25.95 -6.86
N LEU A 266 20.56 26.56 -7.99
CA LEU A 266 21.46 26.73 -9.11
C LEU A 266 21.99 28.16 -9.08
N ALA A 267 23.28 28.30 -8.75
CA ALA A 267 23.92 29.59 -8.53
C ALA A 267 25.03 29.86 -9.52
N GLY A 268 25.20 31.12 -9.90
CA GLY A 268 26.33 31.59 -10.67
C GLY A 268 27.65 31.47 -9.90
N VAL A 269 28.72 31.12 -10.58
CA VAL A 269 30.09 30.92 -10.01
C VAL A 269 31.06 32.01 -10.41
N LYS A 270 30.95 32.53 -11.65
CA LYS A 270 31.84 33.55 -12.18
C LYS A 270 31.13 34.91 -12.29
N ASP A 271 31.88 36.00 -12.13
CA ASP A 271 31.42 37.37 -12.30
C ASP A 271 31.19 37.74 -13.77
N LYS A 272 30.51 36.87 -14.48
CA LYS A 272 30.14 37.10 -15.89
C LYS A 272 28.63 37.21 -15.98
N ASN A 273 28.15 38.24 -16.66
CA ASN A 273 26.71 38.44 -16.89
C ASN A 273 26.19 37.45 -17.96
N ILE A 274 25.90 36.25 -17.53
CA ILE A 274 25.25 35.26 -18.37
C ILE A 274 23.81 35.10 -17.86
N SER A 275 22.86 35.25 -18.77
CA SER A 275 21.45 35.01 -18.48
C SER A 275 21.07 33.62 -18.93
N ILE A 276 20.47 32.87 -18.01
CA ILE A 276 19.97 31.53 -18.28
C ILE A 276 18.50 31.38 -17.84
N GLU A 277 17.84 30.43 -18.46
CA GLU A 277 16.53 29.95 -18.08
C GLU A 277 16.62 28.45 -17.85
N LEU A 278 15.89 27.92 -16.84
CA LEU A 278 15.88 26.52 -16.47
C LEU A 278 14.52 25.92 -16.78
N TYR A 279 14.45 24.74 -17.40
CA TYR A 279 13.21 24.12 -17.85
C TYR A 279 13.15 22.63 -17.49
N PHE A 280 12.04 22.23 -16.89
CA PHE A 280 11.70 20.84 -16.57
C PHE A 280 10.51 20.31 -17.38
N ASN A 281 9.81 21.19 -18.09
CA ASN A 281 8.58 20.91 -18.84
C ASN A 281 8.80 20.77 -20.37
N LYS A 282 10.00 20.44 -20.79
CA LYS A 282 10.33 20.23 -22.21
C LYS A 282 10.56 18.74 -22.49
N GLN A 283 10.21 18.30 -23.70
CA GLN A 283 10.44 16.91 -24.12
C GLN A 283 11.95 16.59 -24.16
N PRO A 284 12.31 15.30 -23.95
CA PRO A 284 13.71 14.90 -24.07
C PRO A 284 14.21 15.09 -25.50
N HIS A 285 15.51 15.35 -25.64
CA HIS A 285 16.13 15.41 -26.94
C HIS A 285 16.03 14.07 -27.67
N LYS A 286 15.67 14.12 -28.95
CA LYS A 286 15.52 12.92 -29.80
C LYS A 286 16.49 13.00 -30.98
N VAL A 287 17.22 11.92 -31.21
CA VAL A 287 18.04 11.70 -32.41
C VAL A 287 17.33 10.68 -33.28
N ASN A 288 17.03 11.02 -34.52
CA ASN A 288 16.28 10.15 -35.45
C ASN A 288 14.94 9.65 -34.87
N GLY A 289 14.22 10.53 -34.14
CA GLY A 289 12.93 10.23 -33.57
C GLY A 289 12.97 9.38 -32.29
N LYS A 290 14.13 8.89 -31.87
CA LYS A 290 14.31 8.13 -30.61
C LYS A 290 14.93 9.02 -29.54
N PRO A 291 14.58 8.87 -28.25
CA PRO A 291 15.26 9.58 -27.18
C PRO A 291 16.76 9.33 -27.26
N SER A 292 17.56 10.39 -27.21
CA SER A 292 19.01 10.26 -27.22
C SER A 292 19.48 9.41 -26.05
N LEU A 293 20.22 8.35 -26.36
CA LEU A 293 20.85 7.49 -25.35
C LEU A 293 22.23 7.99 -24.96
N THR A 294 22.80 8.92 -25.76
CA THR A 294 24.13 9.48 -25.52
C THR A 294 24.05 10.47 -24.35
N LYS A 295 25.04 10.38 -23.46
CA LYS A 295 25.22 11.30 -22.33
C LYS A 295 25.41 12.75 -22.78
N PHE A 296 25.78 12.97 -24.00
CA PHE A 296 26.25 14.22 -24.52
C PHE A 296 25.45 14.58 -25.74
N VAL A 297 24.84 15.69 -25.64
CA VAL A 297 24.50 16.47 -26.78
C VAL A 297 25.39 17.72 -26.73
N SER A 298 26.64 17.51 -27.05
CA SER A 298 27.57 18.61 -27.39
C SER A 298 27.10 19.40 -28.64
N GLU A 299 25.98 19.02 -29.14
CA GLU A 299 25.47 19.46 -30.41
C GLU A 299 24.39 20.46 -30.21
N ILE A 300 24.26 21.32 -29.37
CA ILE A 300 22.99 21.97 -29.61
C ILE A 300 22.83 23.23 -28.79
N ALA A 301 23.34 24.26 -29.38
CA ALA A 301 22.54 25.46 -29.46
C ALA A 301 21.37 25.15 -30.41
N LEU A 302 20.28 24.58 -29.96
CA LEU A 302 19.07 24.51 -30.78
C LEU A 302 18.56 25.92 -30.97
N ASP A 303 18.46 26.38 -32.21
CA ASP A 303 17.84 27.68 -32.52
C ASP A 303 16.34 27.68 -32.14
N SER A 304 15.75 26.51 -32.08
CA SER A 304 14.30 26.34 -31.77
C SER A 304 14.06 25.76 -30.39
N SER A 305 13.02 26.28 -29.72
CA SER A 305 12.57 25.77 -28.41
C SER A 305 12.19 24.28 -28.51
N PRO A 306 12.68 23.43 -27.61
CA PRO A 306 12.20 22.06 -27.51
C PRO A 306 10.68 22.02 -27.26
N PRO A 307 9.97 21.02 -27.79
CA PRO A 307 8.53 20.89 -27.58
C PRO A 307 8.15 20.81 -26.10
N PHE A 308 6.94 21.27 -25.78
CA PHE A 308 6.38 21.14 -24.44
C PHE A 308 6.13 19.65 -24.12
N ASP A 309 6.43 19.26 -22.88
CA ASP A 309 6.15 17.93 -22.34
C ASP A 309 4.94 17.99 -21.40
N PRO A 310 3.81 17.36 -21.78
CA PRO A 310 2.59 17.38 -20.97
C PRO A 310 2.65 16.49 -19.72
N THR A 311 3.73 15.73 -19.53
CA THR A 311 3.87 14.89 -18.32
C THR A 311 3.80 15.76 -17.06
N PRO A 312 3.00 15.38 -16.05
CA PRO A 312 2.85 16.14 -14.81
C PRO A 312 4.20 16.44 -14.13
N LEU A 313 4.34 17.65 -13.61
CA LEU A 313 5.58 18.10 -12.94
C LEU A 313 6.06 17.20 -11.80
N PRO A 314 5.18 16.57 -10.96
CA PRO A 314 5.61 15.63 -9.94
C PRO A 314 6.41 14.43 -10.47
N LEU A 315 6.30 14.13 -11.76
CA LEU A 315 7.01 13.04 -12.42
C LEU A 315 8.31 13.49 -13.11
N LYS A 316 8.76 14.73 -12.88
CA LYS A 316 9.94 15.31 -13.48
C LYS A 316 11.10 15.46 -12.50
N LEU A 317 12.33 15.50 -13.01
CA LEU A 317 13.53 15.72 -12.20
C LEU A 317 13.44 16.97 -11.33
N GLY A 318 12.87 18.05 -11.88
CA GLY A 318 12.69 19.29 -11.13
C GLY A 318 11.94 19.10 -9.82
N TRP A 319 10.94 18.24 -9.80
CA TRP A 319 10.17 17.95 -8.58
C TRP A 319 11.03 17.26 -7.52
N ASN A 320 11.81 16.26 -7.92
CA ASN A 320 12.77 15.61 -7.02
C ASN A 320 13.80 16.60 -6.46
N LEU A 321 14.23 17.57 -7.28
CA LEU A 321 15.14 18.63 -6.85
C LEU A 321 14.45 19.73 -6.02
N GLY A 322 13.13 19.66 -5.80
CA GLY A 322 12.39 20.66 -5.05
C GLY A 322 11.82 21.81 -5.87
N PHE A 323 12.04 21.86 -7.17
CA PHE A 323 11.45 22.86 -8.05
C PHE A 323 9.98 22.53 -8.34
N ARG A 324 9.10 23.52 -8.19
CA ARG A 324 7.65 23.34 -8.31
C ARG A 324 7.02 23.95 -9.55
N PHE A 325 7.84 24.67 -10.36
CA PHE A 325 7.42 25.21 -11.65
C PHE A 325 8.10 24.48 -12.81
N GLY A 326 7.48 24.54 -13.98
CA GLY A 326 8.01 23.92 -15.19
C GLY A 326 9.15 24.70 -15.82
N ASP A 327 9.21 25.99 -15.58
CA ASP A 327 10.25 26.90 -16.09
C ASP A 327 10.60 27.99 -15.07
N TYR A 328 11.87 28.36 -15.10
CA TYR A 328 12.47 29.41 -14.29
C TYR A 328 13.23 30.34 -15.19
N LYS A 329 12.81 31.60 -15.23
CA LYS A 329 13.44 32.63 -16.04
C LYS A 329 14.09 33.63 -15.11
N ASN A 330 15.35 33.90 -15.36
CA ASN A 330 16.06 34.92 -14.64
C ASN A 330 16.09 36.18 -15.52
N PRO A 331 15.37 37.25 -15.15
CA PRO A 331 15.54 38.52 -15.86
C PRO A 331 16.98 39.00 -15.68
N ALA A 332 17.60 39.35 -16.76
CA ALA A 332 18.94 39.93 -16.76
C ALA A 332 18.99 41.09 -15.74
N GLN A 333 19.68 40.89 -14.63
CA GLN A 333 19.95 41.96 -13.68
C GLN A 333 21.36 42.44 -13.93
N GLY A 334 21.46 43.67 -14.39
CA GLY A 334 22.73 44.30 -14.64
C GLY A 334 23.61 44.32 -13.40
N GLY A 335 24.75 43.70 -13.46
CA GLY A 335 25.95 44.11 -12.78
C GLY A 335 26.33 43.44 -11.47
N THR A 336 25.61 42.48 -10.90
CA THR A 336 26.09 41.79 -9.70
C THR A 336 25.55 40.36 -9.61
N ILE A 337 26.43 39.43 -9.23
CA ILE A 337 26.23 38.00 -9.09
C ILE A 337 25.16 37.76 -8.01
N SER A 338 23.95 37.59 -8.39
CA SER A 338 22.94 36.97 -7.49
C SER A 338 21.73 36.43 -8.23
N SER A 339 21.94 35.90 -9.42
CA SER A 339 20.88 35.15 -10.05
C SER A 339 21.02 33.68 -9.69
N ALA A 340 20.47 33.34 -8.53
CA ALA A 340 20.29 31.95 -8.16
C ALA A 340 18.83 31.53 -8.35
N PHE A 341 18.62 30.41 -9.00
CA PHE A 341 17.31 29.75 -8.95
C PHE A 341 17.25 28.91 -7.67
N VAL A 342 16.33 29.27 -6.80
CA VAL A 342 16.11 28.58 -5.53
C VAL A 342 14.84 27.73 -5.65
N SER A 343 14.91 26.45 -5.27
CA SER A 343 13.74 25.58 -5.27
C SER A 343 12.73 25.97 -4.20
N GLN A 344 11.46 25.72 -4.43
CA GLN A 344 10.38 26.00 -3.47
C GLN A 344 10.29 24.92 -2.40
N GLY A 345 10.55 23.68 -2.76
CA GLY A 345 10.61 22.53 -1.85
C GLY A 345 12.02 22.05 -1.60
N LEU A 346 12.12 21.01 -0.79
CA LEU A 346 13.37 20.33 -0.49
C LEU A 346 13.67 19.27 -1.56
N TYR A 347 14.92 18.83 -1.63
CA TYR A 347 15.31 17.68 -2.41
C TYR A 347 14.67 16.41 -1.84
N GLU A 348 14.02 15.63 -2.69
CA GLU A 348 13.38 14.36 -2.34
C GLU A 348 14.03 13.21 -3.12
N ALA A 349 14.81 12.39 -2.41
CA ALA A 349 15.59 11.29 -2.98
C ALA A 349 14.88 9.92 -2.87
N LEU A 350 13.74 9.85 -2.20
CA LEU A 350 13.23 8.59 -1.63
C LEU A 350 12.57 7.64 -2.65
N GLY A 351 12.32 8.08 -3.89
CA GLY A 351 11.53 7.28 -4.81
C GLY A 351 10.09 7.08 -4.31
N PRO A 352 9.38 6.04 -4.74
CA PRO A 352 8.01 5.79 -4.31
C PRO A 352 7.96 5.42 -2.82
N ARG A 353 7.05 6.07 -2.08
CA ARG A 353 6.84 5.83 -0.63
C ARG A 353 6.02 4.59 -0.36
N TYR A 354 5.23 4.18 -1.31
CA TYR A 354 4.44 2.96 -1.27
C TYR A 354 4.21 2.47 -2.70
N ILE A 355 3.87 1.20 -2.79
CA ILE A 355 3.51 0.56 -4.05
C ILE A 355 2.16 -0.14 -3.91
N TYR A 356 1.54 -0.42 -5.05
CA TYR A 356 0.35 -1.24 -5.12
C TYR A 356 0.68 -2.61 -5.70
N LEU A 357 0.29 -3.66 -4.99
CA LEU A 357 0.24 -5.02 -5.52
C LEU A 357 -1.13 -5.22 -6.16
N VAL A 358 -1.11 -5.37 -7.46
CA VAL A 358 -2.29 -5.66 -8.27
C VAL A 358 -2.30 -7.14 -8.60
N VAL A 359 -3.42 -7.79 -8.31
CA VAL A 359 -3.67 -9.18 -8.66
C VAL A 359 -5.00 -9.23 -9.41
N ASP A 360 -4.95 -9.41 -10.70
CA ASP A 360 -6.14 -9.57 -11.55
C ASP A 360 -6.40 -11.07 -11.79
N ASP A 361 -7.53 -11.54 -11.34
CA ASP A 361 -8.02 -12.91 -11.50
C ASP A 361 -8.99 -13.06 -12.68
N TYR A 362 -9.17 -11.99 -13.46
CA TYR A 362 -10.08 -11.90 -14.60
C TYR A 362 -11.56 -12.10 -14.26
N ASN A 363 -11.93 -11.97 -12.99
CA ASN A 363 -13.31 -12.03 -12.56
C ASN A 363 -13.87 -10.63 -12.35
N ASN A 364 -15.08 -10.41 -12.89
CA ASN A 364 -15.80 -9.15 -12.68
C ASN A 364 -16.69 -9.18 -11.43
N ASN A 365 -16.74 -10.32 -10.74
CA ASN A 365 -17.64 -10.59 -9.63
C ASN A 365 -16.97 -10.29 -8.28
N VAL A 366 -16.27 -9.17 -8.21
CA VAL A 366 -15.47 -8.78 -7.04
C VAL A 366 -16.01 -7.53 -6.38
N ASN A 367 -15.92 -7.48 -5.08
CA ASN A 367 -16.01 -6.24 -4.33
C ASN A 367 -14.60 -5.62 -4.25
N ASN A 368 -14.36 -4.61 -5.07
CA ASN A 368 -13.10 -3.88 -5.02
C ASN A 368 -13.05 -3.04 -3.75
N SER A 369 -12.30 -3.51 -2.77
CA SER A 369 -12.16 -2.87 -1.46
C SER A 369 -11.10 -1.77 -1.44
N HIS A 370 -10.22 -1.70 -2.46
CA HIS A 370 -9.14 -0.73 -2.51
C HIS A 370 -9.21 0.15 -3.75
N PHE A 371 -9.22 1.45 -3.52
CA PHE A 371 -9.22 2.48 -4.58
C PHE A 371 -8.09 3.48 -4.30
N ALA A 372 -7.35 3.84 -5.34
CA ALA A 372 -6.41 4.96 -5.26
C ALA A 372 -7.01 6.16 -6.03
N ALA A 373 -7.25 7.24 -5.31
CA ALA A 373 -7.80 8.47 -5.89
C ALA A 373 -6.66 9.39 -6.33
N PHE A 374 -6.72 9.82 -7.59
CA PHE A 374 -5.93 10.91 -8.13
C PHE A 374 -6.81 12.13 -8.32
N ASN A 375 -6.23 13.26 -8.66
CA ASN A 375 -6.92 14.55 -8.75
C ASN A 375 -8.32 14.47 -9.44
N SER A 376 -8.39 13.90 -10.63
CA SER A 376 -9.64 13.78 -11.41
C SER A 376 -9.95 12.33 -11.84
N SER A 377 -9.20 11.36 -11.34
CA SER A 377 -9.33 9.96 -11.73
C SER A 377 -9.10 9.01 -10.56
N ILE A 378 -9.56 7.79 -10.71
CA ILE A 378 -9.40 6.72 -9.73
C ILE A 378 -8.64 5.58 -10.39
N LEU A 379 -7.58 5.12 -9.74
CA LEU A 379 -6.93 3.88 -10.11
C LEU A 379 -7.71 2.71 -9.48
N ASN A 380 -8.42 1.99 -10.31
CA ASN A 380 -9.13 0.77 -9.93
C ASN A 380 -8.65 -0.38 -10.82
N LYS A 381 -7.50 -0.95 -10.50
CA LYS A 381 -6.89 -2.04 -11.27
C LYS A 381 -6.73 -3.29 -10.42
N ASN A 382 -7.80 -3.76 -9.81
CA ASN A 382 -7.72 -4.97 -8.97
C ASN A 382 -6.60 -4.91 -7.92
N ILE A 383 -6.44 -3.75 -7.27
CA ILE A 383 -5.46 -3.58 -6.20
C ILE A 383 -5.83 -4.50 -5.05
N LEU A 384 -4.90 -5.38 -4.66
CA LEU A 384 -5.08 -6.29 -3.54
C LEU A 384 -4.44 -5.74 -2.27
N ALA A 385 -3.32 -5.05 -2.38
CA ALA A 385 -2.65 -4.44 -1.24
C ALA A 385 -1.90 -3.17 -1.62
N ARG A 386 -1.82 -2.25 -0.64
CA ARG A 386 -0.91 -1.12 -0.62
C ARG A 386 0.23 -1.44 0.34
N ILE A 387 1.45 -1.51 -0.18
CA ILE A 387 2.64 -1.89 0.57
C ILE A 387 3.47 -0.63 0.80
N SER A 388 3.67 -0.24 2.05
CA SER A 388 4.52 0.89 2.40
C SER A 388 5.99 0.50 2.29
N ILE A 389 6.77 1.31 1.59
CA ILE A 389 8.21 1.07 1.45
C ILE A 389 8.90 1.49 2.75
N GLN A 390 9.54 0.54 3.39
CA GLN A 390 10.35 0.73 4.58
C GLN A 390 11.68 -0.01 4.37
N GLY A 391 12.78 0.67 4.60
CA GLY A 391 14.10 0.09 4.41
C GLY A 391 15.03 1.00 3.61
N SER A 392 16.28 0.62 3.54
CA SER A 392 17.28 1.30 2.72
C SER A 392 17.26 0.79 1.29
N VAL A 393 17.73 1.60 0.36
CA VAL A 393 17.94 1.19 -1.03
C VAL A 393 18.85 -0.05 -1.08
N TYR A 394 18.55 -0.96 -1.99
CA TYR A 394 19.23 -2.26 -2.16
C TYR A 394 19.05 -3.26 -1.00
N SER A 395 18.12 -3.01 -0.09
CA SER A 395 17.68 -4.01 0.89
C SER A 395 16.47 -4.80 0.37
N ILE A 396 16.10 -5.84 1.10
CA ILE A 396 14.86 -6.58 0.86
C ILE A 396 13.82 -6.12 1.89
N LEU A 397 12.68 -5.66 1.40
CA LEU A 397 11.51 -5.46 2.22
C LEU A 397 10.83 -6.81 2.42
N SER A 398 10.82 -7.30 3.66
CA SER A 398 10.06 -8.50 4.05
C SER A 398 8.96 -8.06 5.02
N ASP A 399 7.71 -8.22 4.63
CA ASP A 399 6.55 -7.89 5.47
C ASP A 399 5.59 -9.10 5.53
N SER A 400 5.56 -9.74 6.68
CA SER A 400 4.66 -10.85 7.01
C SER A 400 3.38 -10.40 7.72
N SER A 401 3.19 -9.11 7.94
CA SER A 401 2.04 -8.54 8.66
C SER A 401 0.94 -8.01 7.73
N LEU A 402 1.04 -8.24 6.43
CA LEU A 402 0.07 -7.75 5.44
C LEU A 402 -1.34 -8.29 5.65
N VAL A 403 -1.48 -9.49 6.21
CA VAL A 403 -2.79 -10.05 6.61
C VAL A 403 -3.57 -9.11 7.54
N LEU A 404 -2.87 -8.39 8.42
CA LEU A 404 -3.51 -7.47 9.36
C LEU A 404 -3.75 -6.08 8.78
N LYS A 405 -3.06 -5.75 7.69
CA LYS A 405 -3.07 -4.39 7.07
C LYS A 405 -3.90 -4.33 5.80
N ALA A 406 -3.95 -5.43 5.03
CA ALA A 406 -4.66 -5.48 3.77
C ALA A 406 -6.10 -5.96 3.96
N ILE A 407 -7.04 -5.28 3.28
CA ILE A 407 -8.44 -5.69 3.27
C ILE A 407 -8.58 -6.87 2.30
N PRO A 408 -9.14 -8.01 2.71
CA PRO A 408 -9.40 -9.13 1.81
C PRO A 408 -10.31 -8.72 0.66
N ARG A 409 -10.03 -9.22 -0.53
CA ARG A 409 -10.96 -9.14 -1.67
C ARG A 409 -12.05 -10.19 -1.48
N GLU A 410 -13.27 -9.75 -1.37
CA GLU A 410 -14.44 -10.62 -1.26
C GLU A 410 -15.12 -10.77 -2.61
N TYR A 411 -15.60 -11.97 -2.90
CA TYR A 411 -16.35 -12.28 -4.12
C TYR A 411 -17.84 -12.36 -3.81
N PHE A 412 -18.69 -11.84 -4.68
CA PHE A 412 -20.16 -11.90 -4.54
C PHE A 412 -20.74 -13.32 -4.64
N GLY A 413 -19.92 -14.29 -4.99
CA GLY A 413 -20.19 -15.72 -5.01
C GLY A 413 -18.91 -16.49 -5.20
N PRO A 414 -18.92 -17.80 -4.99
CA PRO A 414 -17.73 -18.63 -5.16
C PRO A 414 -17.25 -18.59 -6.61
N ILE A 415 -15.96 -18.37 -6.82
CA ILE A 415 -15.32 -18.30 -8.13
C ILE A 415 -14.21 -19.34 -8.26
N ASP A 416 -13.85 -19.68 -9.50
CA ASP A 416 -12.72 -20.54 -9.80
C ASP A 416 -11.58 -19.70 -10.36
N ILE A 417 -10.37 -19.89 -9.81
CA ILE A 417 -9.17 -19.16 -10.20
C ILE A 417 -8.18 -20.13 -10.84
N GLN A 418 -7.82 -19.86 -12.10
CA GLN A 418 -6.87 -20.68 -12.88
C GLN A 418 -5.67 -19.89 -13.36
N LYS A 419 -5.79 -18.57 -13.47
CA LYS A 419 -4.75 -17.67 -13.94
C LYS A 419 -4.82 -16.34 -13.21
N LEU A 420 -3.68 -15.69 -13.10
CA LEU A 420 -3.55 -14.40 -12.46
C LEU A 420 -2.67 -13.49 -13.33
N GLN A 421 -3.00 -12.20 -13.38
CA GLN A 421 -2.10 -11.14 -13.83
C GLN A 421 -1.57 -10.43 -12.59
N ILE A 422 -0.26 -10.36 -12.46
CA ILE A 422 0.42 -9.71 -11.34
C ILE A 422 1.07 -8.44 -11.84
N GLN A 423 0.81 -7.33 -11.14
CA GLN A 423 1.49 -6.07 -11.40
C GLN A 423 1.93 -5.40 -10.09
N LEU A 424 3.11 -4.82 -10.11
CA LEU A 424 3.56 -3.87 -9.09
C LEU A 424 3.48 -2.47 -9.69
N LEU A 425 2.72 -1.59 -9.06
CA LEU A 425 2.55 -0.21 -9.51
C LEU A 425 3.12 0.75 -8.46
N ASP A 426 3.72 1.83 -8.92
CA ASP A 426 4.12 2.93 -8.07
C ASP A 426 2.90 3.76 -7.61
N GLU A 427 3.15 4.79 -6.81
CA GLU A 427 2.11 5.69 -6.28
C GLU A 427 1.35 6.45 -7.38
N TYR A 428 1.88 6.51 -8.60
CA TYR A 428 1.24 7.15 -9.76
C TYR A 428 0.55 6.14 -10.69
N GLY A 429 0.54 4.86 -10.34
CA GLY A 429 -0.06 3.79 -11.14
C GLY A 429 0.79 3.32 -12.32
N ARG A 430 2.09 3.68 -12.38
CA ARG A 430 3.03 3.18 -13.38
C ARG A 430 3.62 1.85 -12.92
N VAL A 431 3.89 0.96 -13.87
CA VAL A 431 4.58 -0.30 -13.57
C VAL A 431 5.97 -0.02 -12.99
N LEU A 432 6.23 -0.55 -11.80
CA LEU A 432 7.49 -0.37 -11.10
C LEU A 432 8.63 -1.09 -11.84
N ASP A 433 9.80 -0.48 -11.89
CA ASP A 433 11.00 -1.10 -12.44
C ASP A 433 11.90 -1.61 -11.33
N LEU A 434 12.01 -2.92 -11.19
CA LEU A 434 12.87 -3.56 -10.19
C LEU A 434 14.31 -3.82 -10.69
N ASN A 435 14.69 -3.24 -11.82
CA ASN A 435 16.02 -3.46 -12.40
C ASN A 435 16.36 -4.95 -12.59
N ASN A 436 15.39 -5.70 -13.13
CA ASN A 436 15.45 -7.14 -13.35
C ASN A 436 15.60 -8.00 -12.08
N MET A 437 15.34 -7.45 -10.91
CA MET A 437 15.27 -8.24 -9.69
C MET A 437 13.88 -8.86 -9.53
N ASP A 438 13.86 -10.05 -8.96
CA ASP A 438 12.64 -10.79 -8.72
C ASP A 438 12.10 -10.56 -7.31
N PHE A 439 10.78 -10.75 -7.15
CA PHE A 439 10.09 -10.64 -5.87
C PHE A 439 9.15 -11.82 -5.66
N SER A 440 8.78 -12.06 -4.42
CA SER A 440 7.82 -13.09 -4.04
C SER A 440 6.75 -12.56 -3.12
N PHE A 441 5.60 -13.21 -3.12
CA PHE A 441 4.49 -12.92 -2.21
C PHE A 441 3.62 -14.15 -2.01
N ALA A 442 2.86 -14.17 -0.91
CA ALA A 442 1.93 -15.24 -0.60
C ALA A 442 0.49 -14.73 -0.59
N LEU A 443 -0.39 -15.49 -1.21
CA LEU A 443 -1.83 -15.29 -1.22
C LEU A 443 -2.50 -16.30 -0.30
N LYS A 444 -3.37 -15.83 0.55
CA LYS A 444 -4.33 -16.63 1.31
C LYS A 444 -5.65 -16.63 0.55
N MET A 445 -6.15 -17.80 0.22
CA MET A 445 -7.46 -17.99 -0.41
C MET A 445 -8.36 -18.81 0.50
N GLU A 446 -9.56 -18.34 0.74
CA GLU A 446 -10.59 -19.10 1.40
C GLU A 446 -11.51 -19.74 0.36
N CYS A 447 -11.51 -21.06 0.35
CA CYS A 447 -12.30 -21.86 -0.57
C CYS A 447 -13.45 -22.55 0.16
N MET A 448 -14.63 -22.55 -0.43
CA MET A 448 -15.73 -23.32 0.13
C MET A 448 -15.41 -24.82 0.00
N TYR A 449 -15.55 -25.53 1.11
CA TYR A 449 -15.42 -26.98 1.11
C TYR A 449 -16.56 -27.62 0.33
N ASN A 450 -16.21 -28.48 -0.62
CA ASN A 450 -17.16 -29.35 -1.28
C ASN A 450 -17.18 -30.70 -0.59
N ASN A 451 -18.34 -31.13 -0.21
CA ASN A 451 -18.60 -32.57 -0.07
C ASN A 451 -18.91 -33.15 -1.44
#